data_3dd7ed49ca2fa1a5a109a800e44b25a7
#
_entry.id   3dd7ed49ca2fa1a5a109a800e44b25a7
#
_cell.length_a   1.000
_cell.length_b   1.000
_cell.length_c   1.000
_cell.angle_alpha   90.00
_cell.angle_beta   90.00
_cell.angle_gamma   90.00
#
_symmetry.space_group_name_H-M   'P 1'
#
loop_
_entity.id
_entity.type
_entity.pdbx_description
1 polymer ?
#
loop_
_entity_poly.entity_id
_entity_poly.type
_entity_poly.pdbx_seq_one_letter_code
_entity_poly.pdbx_strand_id
1 'polypeptide(L)'
;MGELDILVFELDDGEPDEKFTTLITAGISTERMKGPLAHLELMLSLNGDWSEDLIRELAHKLGEIAVLPFRQGTYHAPLNIIANVDWPIFGSMKNALITNFPPSQGTHLGGESGFTLLLIRPLFPTEAEVFKKVGLKAFEALGYPDWFDPERLAHEPDYDALELTESSIPEPGYDIPEDVEDEIRSIWKDIDAWLAEHSPETLERLGDGAEPEDLDSFEFAMGYPLSPGLRASLLVHNGAAYLTNYETLTFNGIMASMESWTESLMDGDFDHLEPRPCPELQPGWWRAGWIPFAEDSGGNALCVDMDPGPGGVIGQVIAWERQTGPEPLSCPSFYWWLRTYRDDLYAGKYHVDDTFGIILI
;
A
#
# COMPACT_ATOMS: atom_id res chain seq x y z
N MET A 1 -2.19 -21.66 -15.20
CA MET A 1 -1.16 -21.55 -14.17
C MET A 1 -0.14 -22.61 -14.47
N GLY A 2 1.12 -22.23 -14.65
CA GLY A 2 2.23 -23.15 -14.87
C GLY A 2 2.47 -24.07 -13.68
N GLU A 3 3.57 -24.79 -13.68
CA GLU A 3 4.00 -25.62 -12.56
C GLU A 3 4.54 -24.70 -11.45
N LEU A 4 4.01 -24.84 -10.23
CA LEU A 4 4.47 -24.11 -9.05
C LEU A 4 5.38 -25.04 -8.24
N ASP A 5 6.64 -24.69 -8.15
CA ASP A 5 7.62 -25.38 -7.31
C ASP A 5 7.80 -24.64 -5.97
N ILE A 6 8.24 -25.36 -4.96
CA ILE A 6 8.72 -24.79 -3.70
C ILE A 6 10.18 -25.21 -3.53
N LEU A 7 11.05 -24.23 -3.52
CA LEU A 7 12.48 -24.40 -3.26
C LEU A 7 12.71 -24.38 -1.75
N VAL A 8 13.54 -25.28 -1.27
CA VAL A 8 13.89 -25.38 0.15
C VAL A 8 15.39 -25.13 0.28
N PHE A 9 15.75 -24.19 1.14
CA PHE A 9 17.11 -23.83 1.47
C PHE A 9 17.35 -24.06 2.95
N GLU A 10 18.41 -24.78 3.26
CA GLU A 10 18.95 -24.90 4.61
C GLU A 10 20.17 -23.97 4.69
N LEU A 11 20.09 -22.97 5.52
CA LEU A 11 21.18 -22.03 5.76
C LEU A 11 21.79 -22.33 7.12
N ASP A 12 23.12 -22.54 7.13
CA ASP A 12 23.93 -22.72 8.32
C ASP A 12 24.92 -21.54 8.33
N ASP A 13 24.76 -20.58 9.22
CA ASP A 13 25.66 -19.41 9.32
C ASP A 13 26.92 -19.68 10.12
N GLY A 14 27.09 -20.93 10.59
CA GLY A 14 28.30 -21.41 11.26
C GLY A 14 28.29 -21.27 12.78
N GLU A 15 27.21 -20.74 13.36
CA GLU A 15 26.97 -20.78 14.80
C GLU A 15 26.14 -22.04 15.16
N PRO A 16 26.42 -22.70 16.30
CA PRO A 16 25.82 -24.02 16.59
C PRO A 16 24.30 -24.06 16.73
N ASP A 17 23.65 -22.92 16.94
CA ASP A 17 22.20 -22.81 17.23
C ASP A 17 21.42 -22.00 16.19
N GLU A 18 22.03 -21.54 15.10
CA GLU A 18 21.38 -20.69 14.09
C GLU A 18 21.28 -21.37 12.73
N LYS A 19 20.50 -22.43 12.69
CA LYS A 19 20.05 -23.01 11.40
C LYS A 19 18.72 -22.42 11.01
N PHE A 20 18.59 -22.08 9.74
CA PHE A 20 17.36 -21.62 9.15
C PHE A 20 16.91 -22.54 8.03
N THR A 21 15.63 -22.88 8.04
CA THR A 21 14.97 -23.52 6.90
C THR A 21 14.12 -22.47 6.19
N THR A 22 14.44 -22.20 4.94
CA THR A 22 13.73 -21.20 4.11
C THR A 22 13.06 -21.88 2.94
N LEU A 23 11.75 -21.64 2.79
CA LEU A 23 10.95 -22.08 1.66
C LEU A 23 10.65 -20.89 0.78
N ILE A 24 10.86 -21.02 -0.53
CA ILE A 24 10.55 -19.98 -1.51
C ILE A 24 9.71 -20.60 -2.63
N THR A 25 8.62 -19.93 -2.99
CA THR A 25 7.85 -20.30 -4.18
C THR A 25 8.68 -20.04 -5.44
N ALA A 26 8.48 -20.83 -6.48
CA ALA A 26 9.08 -20.61 -7.79
C ALA A 26 8.05 -20.93 -8.87
N GLY A 27 7.66 -19.91 -9.61
CA GLY A 27 6.66 -20.04 -10.68
C GLY A 27 5.46 -19.13 -10.54
N ILE A 28 5.21 -18.49 -9.40
CA ILE A 28 4.16 -17.47 -9.28
C ILE A 28 4.48 -16.28 -10.20
N SER A 29 5.74 -15.86 -10.18
CA SER A 29 6.24 -14.74 -10.99
C SER A 29 6.13 -14.95 -12.50
N THR A 30 5.93 -16.19 -12.96
CA THR A 30 5.69 -16.50 -14.38
C THR A 30 4.25 -16.21 -14.83
N GLU A 31 3.34 -16.11 -13.88
CA GLU A 31 1.93 -15.79 -14.11
C GLU A 31 1.66 -14.38 -13.63
N ARG A 32 1.05 -13.56 -14.48
CA ARG A 32 0.73 -12.19 -14.11
C ARG A 32 -0.44 -12.17 -13.13
N MET A 33 -0.21 -11.68 -11.92
CA MET A 33 -1.25 -11.36 -10.96
C MET A 33 -1.92 -10.03 -11.31
N LYS A 34 -3.17 -9.87 -10.94
CA LYS A 34 -3.79 -8.54 -10.94
C LYS A 34 -3.24 -7.77 -9.74
N GLY A 35 -3.01 -6.47 -9.88
CA GLY A 35 -2.57 -5.62 -8.77
C GLY A 35 -1.18 -5.03 -8.95
N PRO A 36 -0.70 -4.28 -7.96
CA PRO A 36 0.52 -3.46 -8.06
C PRO A 36 1.82 -4.28 -8.15
N LEU A 37 1.81 -5.55 -7.73
CA LEU A 37 2.94 -6.47 -7.84
C LEU A 37 2.57 -7.61 -8.77
N ALA A 38 2.80 -7.43 -10.09
CA ALA A 38 2.42 -8.40 -11.09
C ALA A 38 3.25 -9.69 -11.04
N HIS A 39 4.54 -9.57 -10.65
CA HIS A 39 5.51 -10.66 -10.59
C HIS A 39 6.13 -10.74 -9.21
N LEU A 40 5.79 -11.76 -8.44
CA LEU A 40 6.33 -11.96 -7.09
C LEU A 40 6.54 -13.43 -6.77
N GLU A 41 7.35 -13.68 -5.77
CA GLU A 41 7.47 -14.98 -5.10
C GLU A 41 7.32 -14.77 -3.58
N LEU A 42 6.87 -15.81 -2.89
CA LEU A 42 6.68 -15.80 -1.45
C LEU A 42 7.79 -16.58 -0.76
N MET A 43 8.24 -16.05 0.37
CA MET A 43 9.25 -16.68 1.22
C MET A 43 8.70 -16.88 2.65
N LEU A 44 8.98 -18.05 3.20
CA LEU A 44 8.75 -18.38 4.60
C LEU A 44 10.07 -18.90 5.19
N SER A 45 10.56 -18.28 6.24
CA SER A 45 11.76 -18.74 6.96
C SER A 45 11.41 -19.16 8.38
N LEU A 46 12.13 -20.15 8.88
CA LEU A 46 11.95 -20.77 10.20
C LEU A 46 13.30 -21.02 10.83
N ASN A 47 13.41 -20.78 12.13
CA ASN A 47 14.56 -21.22 12.90
C ASN A 47 14.50 -22.75 13.08
N GLY A 48 15.65 -23.39 12.99
CA GLY A 48 15.82 -24.82 13.28
C GLY A 48 15.93 -25.71 12.07
N ASP A 49 16.10 -26.99 12.39
CA ASP A 49 16.25 -28.11 11.43
C ASP A 49 14.96 -28.98 11.53
N TRP A 50 14.25 -29.13 10.45
CA TRP A 50 12.91 -29.72 10.46
C TRP A 50 12.85 -31.02 9.66
N SER A 51 11.98 -31.92 10.04
CA SER A 51 11.81 -33.18 9.31
C SER A 51 11.30 -32.94 7.89
N GLU A 52 11.70 -33.79 6.95
CA GLU A 52 11.24 -33.71 5.55
C GLU A 52 9.70 -33.74 5.42
N ASP A 53 9.00 -34.47 6.30
CA ASP A 53 7.55 -34.54 6.26
C ASP A 53 6.91 -33.19 6.65
N LEU A 54 7.45 -32.53 7.67
CA LEU A 54 6.98 -31.21 8.08
C LEU A 54 7.30 -30.13 7.04
N ILE A 55 8.51 -30.17 6.47
CA ILE A 55 8.89 -29.27 5.37
C ILE A 55 7.93 -29.44 4.19
N ARG A 56 7.53 -30.66 3.87
CA ARG A 56 6.56 -30.93 2.80
C ARG A 56 5.16 -30.38 3.11
N GLU A 57 4.71 -30.49 4.36
CA GLU A 57 3.42 -29.91 4.79
C GLU A 57 3.46 -28.37 4.74
N LEU A 58 4.55 -27.75 5.17
CA LEU A 58 4.78 -26.30 5.07
C LEU A 58 4.84 -25.82 3.61
N ALA A 59 5.56 -26.56 2.76
CA ALA A 59 5.62 -26.27 1.33
C ALA A 59 4.23 -26.32 0.68
N HIS A 60 3.43 -27.34 1.04
CA HIS A 60 2.05 -27.42 0.57
C HIS A 60 1.23 -26.20 1.02
N LYS A 61 1.37 -25.80 2.29
CA LYS A 61 0.66 -24.63 2.84
C LYS A 61 1.10 -23.32 2.17
N LEU A 62 2.40 -23.13 1.96
CA LEU A 62 2.92 -21.98 1.24
C LEU A 62 2.39 -21.94 -0.20
N GLY A 63 2.31 -23.07 -0.88
CA GLY A 63 1.72 -23.19 -2.20
C GLY A 63 0.22 -22.87 -2.22
N GLU A 64 -0.54 -23.27 -1.19
CA GLU A 64 -1.95 -22.88 -1.05
C GLU A 64 -2.11 -21.36 -0.95
N ILE A 65 -1.29 -20.71 -0.11
CA ILE A 65 -1.27 -19.25 0.04
C ILE A 65 -0.91 -18.59 -1.29
N ALA A 66 0.13 -19.07 -1.95
CA ALA A 66 0.65 -18.53 -3.20
C ALA A 66 -0.40 -18.45 -4.31
N VAL A 67 -1.29 -19.44 -4.38
CA VAL A 67 -2.32 -19.51 -5.41
C VAL A 67 -3.66 -18.85 -5.04
N LEU A 68 -3.80 -18.33 -3.80
CA LEU A 68 -5.05 -17.68 -3.38
C LEU A 68 -5.46 -16.54 -4.31
N PRO A 69 -4.57 -15.63 -4.74
CA PRO A 69 -4.94 -14.53 -5.62
C PRO A 69 -5.56 -14.99 -6.94
N PHE A 70 -4.99 -16.04 -7.55
CA PHE A 70 -5.49 -16.56 -8.82
C PHE A 70 -6.87 -17.24 -8.68
N ARG A 71 -7.17 -17.80 -7.49
CA ARG A 71 -8.46 -18.42 -7.21
C ARG A 71 -9.55 -17.42 -6.86
N GLN A 72 -9.19 -16.32 -6.22
CA GLN A 72 -10.10 -15.32 -5.68
C GLN A 72 -10.18 -14.05 -6.53
N GLY A 73 -9.30 -13.90 -7.53
CA GLY A 73 -9.19 -12.69 -8.34
C GLY A 73 -8.58 -11.49 -7.60
N THR A 74 -7.85 -11.78 -6.52
CA THR A 74 -7.14 -10.82 -5.69
C THR A 74 -5.63 -10.80 -6.03
N TYR A 75 -4.83 -10.16 -5.21
CA TYR A 75 -3.36 -10.17 -5.34
C TYR A 75 -2.68 -10.17 -3.95
N HIS A 76 -1.42 -10.59 -3.91
CA HIS A 76 -0.58 -10.41 -2.74
C HIS A 76 0.10 -9.05 -2.80
N ALA A 77 0.16 -8.37 -1.68
CA ALA A 77 0.89 -7.13 -1.51
C ALA A 77 1.54 -7.07 -0.13
N PRO A 78 2.61 -6.26 0.05
CA PRO A 78 3.11 -5.96 1.37
C PRO A 78 1.99 -5.44 2.27
N LEU A 79 2.04 -5.80 3.55
CA LEU A 79 1.08 -5.47 4.61
C LEU A 79 -0.26 -6.21 4.54
N ASN A 80 -0.48 -7.08 3.55
CA ASN A 80 -1.65 -7.95 3.55
C ASN A 80 -1.62 -8.95 4.70
N ILE A 81 -2.77 -9.15 5.34
CA ILE A 81 -2.98 -10.23 6.30
C ILE A 81 -3.90 -11.27 5.70
N ILE A 82 -3.41 -12.49 5.58
CA ILE A 82 -4.22 -13.65 5.23
C ILE A 82 -4.70 -14.28 6.53
N ALA A 83 -6.01 -14.27 6.75
CA ALA A 83 -6.64 -14.82 7.95
C ALA A 83 -6.94 -16.31 7.81
N ASN A 84 -7.10 -16.98 8.96
CA ASN A 84 -7.51 -18.38 9.04
C ASN A 84 -6.56 -19.36 8.33
N VAL A 85 -5.27 -19.09 8.37
CA VAL A 85 -4.25 -20.01 7.88
C VAL A 85 -4.07 -21.13 8.89
N ASP A 86 -4.27 -22.37 8.44
CA ASP A 86 -4.04 -23.55 9.28
C ASP A 86 -2.61 -24.06 9.07
N TRP A 87 -1.69 -23.53 9.86
CA TRP A 87 -0.29 -23.86 9.80
C TRP A 87 0.00 -25.21 10.45
N PRO A 88 0.88 -26.03 9.86
CA PRO A 88 1.22 -27.33 10.44
C PRO A 88 2.05 -27.25 11.72
N ILE A 89 2.76 -26.11 11.95
CA ILE A 89 3.70 -25.98 13.09
C ILE A 89 3.44 -24.78 13.98
N PHE A 90 2.88 -23.70 13.48
CA PHE A 90 2.77 -22.42 14.21
C PHE A 90 1.66 -22.38 15.27
N GLY A 91 1.14 -23.50 15.71
CA GLY A 91 0.19 -23.61 16.83
C GLY A 91 -1.03 -22.69 16.71
N SER A 92 -1.12 -21.69 17.58
CA SER A 92 -2.23 -20.73 17.60
C SER A 92 -2.06 -19.54 16.67
N MET A 93 -0.97 -19.44 15.95
CA MET A 93 -0.82 -18.45 14.89
C MET A 93 -1.74 -18.83 13.73
N LYS A 94 -2.74 -18.03 13.44
CA LYS A 94 -3.77 -18.31 12.43
C LYS A 94 -3.82 -17.27 11.32
N ASN A 95 -2.84 -16.38 11.31
CA ASN A 95 -2.73 -15.35 10.29
C ASN A 95 -1.35 -15.37 9.65
N ALA A 96 -1.25 -14.85 8.44
CA ALA A 96 0.00 -14.62 7.73
C ALA A 96 0.07 -13.16 7.33
N LEU A 97 1.03 -12.41 7.84
CA LEU A 97 1.35 -11.06 7.40
C LEU A 97 2.37 -11.16 6.26
N ILE A 98 2.08 -10.50 5.16
CA ILE A 98 3.00 -10.37 4.02
C ILE A 98 3.78 -9.07 4.18
N THR A 99 5.10 -9.13 4.11
CA THR A 99 5.97 -7.95 4.18
C THR A 99 7.01 -7.98 3.07
N ASN A 100 7.58 -6.84 2.73
CA ASN A 100 8.75 -6.82 1.88
C ASN A 100 9.89 -7.58 2.55
N PHE A 101 10.70 -8.27 1.75
CA PHE A 101 11.99 -8.76 2.22
C PHE A 101 12.88 -7.54 2.50
N PRO A 102 13.70 -7.52 3.58
CA PRO A 102 14.45 -6.33 3.97
C PRO A 102 15.26 -5.73 2.82
N PRO A 103 15.16 -4.43 2.56
CA PRO A 103 15.79 -3.79 1.40
C PRO A 103 17.32 -3.80 1.43
N SER A 104 17.94 -4.11 2.57
CA SER A 104 19.40 -4.09 2.75
C SER A 104 20.15 -5.13 1.93
N GLN A 105 19.48 -6.05 1.26
CA GLN A 105 20.10 -7.15 0.50
C GLN A 105 19.65 -7.25 -0.95
N GLY A 106 19.07 -6.20 -1.53
CA GLY A 106 18.73 -6.17 -2.95
C GLY A 106 17.58 -7.12 -3.30
N THR A 107 16.38 -6.63 -3.23
CA THR A 107 15.13 -7.38 -3.45
C THR A 107 14.86 -7.75 -4.90
N HIS A 108 15.65 -7.29 -5.84
CA HIS A 108 15.59 -7.73 -7.23
C HIS A 108 16.46 -8.97 -7.46
N LEU A 109 15.82 -10.13 -7.37
CA LEU A 109 16.41 -11.39 -7.80
C LEU A 109 16.01 -11.59 -9.26
N GLY A 110 16.96 -11.49 -10.20
CA GLY A 110 16.76 -12.06 -11.52
C GLY A 110 16.85 -11.19 -12.77
N GLY A 111 17.71 -10.20 -12.88
CA GLY A 111 18.01 -9.54 -14.18
C GLY A 111 16.79 -8.87 -14.84
N GLU A 112 16.73 -8.92 -16.18
CA GLU A 112 15.65 -8.31 -17.01
C GLU A 112 14.23 -8.90 -16.78
N SER A 113 14.10 -9.97 -16.02
CA SER A 113 12.82 -10.59 -15.63
C SER A 113 12.68 -10.64 -14.11
N GLY A 114 13.00 -9.54 -13.42
CA GLY A 114 12.99 -9.49 -11.98
C GLY A 114 11.62 -9.78 -11.36
N PHE A 115 11.62 -10.37 -10.18
CA PHE A 115 10.43 -10.57 -9.35
C PHE A 115 10.65 -9.98 -7.96
N THR A 116 9.56 -9.60 -7.31
CA THR A 116 9.59 -9.17 -5.91
C THR A 116 9.49 -10.36 -4.99
N LEU A 117 10.38 -10.46 -4.01
CA LEU A 117 10.30 -11.48 -2.97
C LEU A 117 9.57 -10.91 -1.75
N LEU A 118 8.46 -11.52 -1.37
CA LEU A 118 7.68 -11.15 -0.20
C LEU A 118 7.83 -12.17 0.91
N LEU A 119 8.09 -11.68 2.12
CA LEU A 119 8.24 -12.50 3.32
C LEU A 119 6.88 -12.73 3.99
N ILE A 120 6.59 -13.99 4.29
CA ILE A 120 5.45 -14.39 5.11
C ILE A 120 5.86 -14.45 6.58
N ARG A 121 5.13 -13.74 7.42
CA ARG A 121 5.30 -13.75 8.88
C ARG A 121 4.06 -14.34 9.53
N PRO A 122 4.11 -15.52 10.13
CA PRO A 122 2.99 -16.08 10.88
C PRO A 122 2.67 -15.23 12.11
N LEU A 123 1.40 -14.91 12.31
CA LEU A 123 0.91 -14.06 13.39
C LEU A 123 -0.15 -14.75 14.24
N PHE A 124 -0.14 -14.44 15.55
CA PHE A 124 -1.30 -14.69 16.40
C PHE A 124 -2.46 -13.75 16.01
N PRO A 125 -3.71 -14.16 16.26
CA PRO A 125 -4.85 -13.28 15.99
C PRO A 125 -4.77 -11.92 16.70
N THR A 126 -4.28 -11.89 17.93
CA THR A 126 -4.08 -10.66 18.71
C THR A 126 -3.05 -9.73 18.09
N GLU A 127 -1.95 -10.29 17.58
CA GLU A 127 -0.91 -9.53 16.87
C GLU A 127 -1.43 -8.93 15.57
N ALA A 128 -2.23 -9.70 14.83
CA ALA A 128 -2.86 -9.20 13.61
C ALA A 128 -3.80 -8.01 13.88
N GLU A 129 -4.55 -8.04 15.00
CA GLU A 129 -5.40 -6.90 15.39
C GLU A 129 -4.56 -5.67 15.81
N VAL A 130 -3.45 -5.87 16.50
CA VAL A 130 -2.52 -4.78 16.83
C VAL A 130 -1.93 -4.18 15.56
N PHE A 131 -1.42 -5.03 14.65
CA PHE A 131 -0.87 -4.58 13.38
C PHE A 131 -1.85 -3.71 12.58
N LYS A 132 -3.11 -4.14 12.48
CA LYS A 132 -4.17 -3.36 11.81
C LYS A 132 -4.38 -1.97 12.41
N LYS A 133 -4.16 -1.82 13.72
CA LYS A 133 -4.34 -0.52 14.41
C LYS A 133 -3.16 0.41 14.23
N VAL A 134 -1.93 -0.12 14.30
CA VAL A 134 -0.73 0.72 14.44
C VAL A 134 0.17 0.71 13.21
N GLY A 135 -0.07 -0.19 12.23
CA GLY A 135 0.76 -0.37 11.04
C GLY A 135 2.11 -1.01 11.32
N LEU A 136 2.88 -1.30 10.27
CA LEU A 136 4.11 -2.11 10.34
C LEU A 136 5.19 -1.46 11.21
N LYS A 137 5.44 -0.18 11.04
CA LYS A 137 6.53 0.52 11.73
C LYS A 137 6.35 0.53 13.24
N ALA A 138 5.14 0.89 13.70
CA ALA A 138 4.82 0.90 15.12
C ALA A 138 4.77 -0.54 15.67
N PHE A 139 4.23 -1.47 14.88
CA PHE A 139 4.21 -2.88 15.21
C PHE A 139 5.63 -3.46 15.41
N GLU A 140 6.58 -3.16 14.53
CA GLU A 140 7.98 -3.57 14.67
C GLU A 140 8.69 -2.86 15.84
N ALA A 141 8.35 -1.61 16.12
CA ALA A 141 8.91 -0.84 17.24
C ALA A 141 8.50 -1.37 18.63
N LEU A 142 7.44 -2.17 18.72
CA LEU A 142 7.00 -2.82 19.96
C LEU A 142 7.96 -3.94 20.42
N GLY A 143 9.05 -4.19 19.69
CA GLY A 143 10.07 -5.16 20.10
C GLY A 143 9.59 -6.60 20.01
N TYR A 144 8.87 -6.94 18.97
CA TYR A 144 8.39 -8.29 18.74
C TYR A 144 9.52 -9.32 18.75
N PRO A 145 9.25 -10.50 19.30
CA PRO A 145 10.22 -11.59 19.34
C PRO A 145 10.52 -12.10 17.94
N ASP A 146 11.50 -13.00 17.87
CA ASP A 146 11.94 -13.63 16.65
C ASP A 146 10.77 -14.17 15.80
N TRP A 147 10.54 -13.55 14.63
CA TRP A 147 9.48 -13.93 13.70
C TRP A 147 9.65 -15.34 13.12
N PHE A 148 10.86 -15.85 13.17
CA PHE A 148 11.23 -17.13 12.60
C PHE A 148 11.12 -18.29 13.59
N ASP A 149 10.87 -18.00 14.88
CA ASP A 149 10.62 -19.02 15.91
C ASP A 149 9.16 -19.49 15.89
N PRO A 150 8.89 -20.73 15.40
CA PRO A 150 7.52 -21.26 15.35
C PRO A 150 6.94 -21.61 16.73
N GLU A 151 7.78 -21.75 17.75
CA GLU A 151 7.38 -22.05 19.12
C GLU A 151 7.24 -20.79 19.99
N ARG A 152 7.46 -19.61 19.42
CA ARG A 152 7.32 -18.35 20.15
C ARG A 152 5.94 -18.20 20.77
N LEU A 153 5.90 -17.52 21.91
CA LEU A 153 4.65 -17.15 22.57
C LEU A 153 4.03 -15.92 21.87
N ALA A 154 2.71 -15.80 21.99
CA ALA A 154 2.03 -14.58 21.59
C ALA A 154 2.61 -13.41 22.39
N HIS A 155 3.00 -12.37 21.69
CA HIS A 155 3.39 -11.13 22.33
C HIS A 155 2.14 -10.39 22.79
N GLU A 156 2.04 -10.13 24.08
CA GLU A 156 1.05 -9.19 24.60
C GLU A 156 1.65 -7.79 24.43
N PRO A 157 1.08 -6.95 23.57
CA PRO A 157 1.63 -5.62 23.33
C PRO A 157 1.61 -4.82 24.65
N ASP A 158 2.70 -4.11 24.91
CA ASP A 158 2.70 -3.08 25.93
C ASP A 158 1.80 -1.92 25.48
N TYR A 159 0.58 -1.91 26.00
CA TYR A 159 -0.42 -0.89 25.64
C TYR A 159 0.03 0.51 26.03
N ASP A 160 0.87 0.65 27.06
CA ASP A 160 1.45 1.94 27.45
C ASP A 160 2.48 2.40 26.39
N ALA A 161 3.22 1.46 25.78
CA ALA A 161 4.09 1.75 24.66
C ALA A 161 3.32 2.04 23.36
N LEU A 162 2.14 1.44 23.18
CA LEU A 162 1.22 1.77 22.08
C LEU A 162 0.68 3.21 22.21
N GLU A 163 0.28 3.64 23.39
CA GLU A 163 -0.13 5.02 23.62
C GLU A 163 1.02 6.00 23.37
N LEU A 164 2.26 5.63 23.74
CA LEU A 164 3.46 6.42 23.44
C LEU A 164 3.77 6.43 21.93
N THR A 165 3.48 5.35 21.21
CA THR A 165 3.72 5.27 19.75
C THR A 165 2.62 5.99 18.97
N GLU A 166 1.38 5.93 19.42
CA GLU A 166 0.30 6.78 18.90
C GLU A 166 0.59 8.25 19.16
N SER A 167 1.17 8.59 20.32
CA SER A 167 1.56 9.96 20.65
C SER A 167 2.89 10.40 20.01
N SER A 168 3.71 9.49 19.53
CA SER A 168 4.95 9.77 18.78
C SER A 168 4.78 9.79 17.25
N ILE A 169 3.62 9.42 16.75
CA ILE A 169 3.15 9.92 15.46
C ILE A 169 2.96 11.42 15.70
N PRO A 170 3.70 12.32 15.05
CA PRO A 170 3.41 13.74 15.18
C PRO A 170 1.92 13.88 14.93
N GLU A 171 1.16 14.32 15.96
CA GLU A 171 -0.22 14.70 15.69
C GLU A 171 -0.13 15.60 14.47
N PRO A 172 -0.82 15.29 13.37
CA PRO A 172 -0.87 16.22 12.27
C PRO A 172 -1.34 17.51 12.91
N GLY A 173 -0.52 18.57 12.87
CA GLY A 173 -0.87 19.88 13.41
C GLY A 173 -2.06 20.50 12.68
N TYR A 174 -2.92 19.66 12.16
CA TYR A 174 -4.09 19.89 11.34
C TYR A 174 -5.19 18.96 11.85
N ASP A 175 -6.21 19.53 12.45
CA ASP A 175 -7.40 18.80 12.86
C ASP A 175 -8.05 18.12 11.65
N ILE A 176 -7.90 16.80 11.56
CA ILE A 176 -8.76 15.99 10.72
C ILE A 176 -10.05 15.80 11.51
N PRO A 177 -11.21 16.19 10.97
CA PRO A 177 -12.47 16.05 11.66
C PRO A 177 -12.70 14.58 12.08
N GLU A 178 -13.28 14.37 13.27
CA GLU A 178 -13.70 13.03 13.71
C GLU A 178 -14.68 12.40 12.70
N ASP A 179 -15.46 13.22 12.01
CA ASP A 179 -16.44 12.82 11.00
C ASP A 179 -16.00 13.25 9.58
N VAL A 180 -14.84 12.75 9.16
CA VAL A 180 -14.22 13.11 7.88
C VAL A 180 -15.11 12.78 6.67
N GLU A 181 -15.92 11.71 6.76
CA GLU A 181 -16.82 11.34 5.66
C GLU A 181 -17.89 12.39 5.40
N ASP A 182 -18.55 12.88 6.45
CA ASP A 182 -19.58 13.90 6.32
C ASP A 182 -19.00 15.24 5.87
N GLU A 183 -17.81 15.59 6.36
CA GLU A 183 -17.08 16.76 5.89
C GLU A 183 -16.71 16.67 4.40
N ILE A 184 -16.19 15.54 3.94
CA ILE A 184 -15.88 15.31 2.52
C ILE A 184 -17.16 15.43 1.66
N ARG A 185 -18.27 14.83 2.09
CA ARG A 185 -19.56 14.98 1.40
C ARG A 185 -20.04 16.44 1.35
N SER A 186 -19.82 17.18 2.43
CA SER A 186 -20.15 18.61 2.48
C SER A 186 -19.29 19.42 1.53
N ILE A 187 -17.99 19.15 1.48
CA ILE A 187 -17.05 19.81 0.56
C ILE A 187 -17.43 19.52 -0.89
N TRP A 188 -17.73 18.27 -1.22
CA TRP A 188 -18.16 17.90 -2.58
C TRP A 188 -19.46 18.60 -2.96
N LYS A 189 -20.42 18.68 -2.06
CA LYS A 189 -21.67 19.43 -2.32
C LYS A 189 -21.42 20.89 -2.70
N ASP A 190 -20.45 21.54 -2.08
CA ASP A 190 -20.06 22.92 -2.43
C ASP A 190 -19.37 22.94 -3.80
N ILE A 191 -18.44 22.00 -4.06
CA ILE A 191 -17.77 21.88 -5.35
C ILE A 191 -18.78 21.62 -6.48
N ASP A 192 -19.71 20.70 -6.29
CA ASP A 192 -20.78 20.38 -7.26
C ASP A 192 -21.65 21.59 -7.57
N ALA A 193 -22.00 22.36 -6.56
CA ALA A 193 -22.77 23.59 -6.75
C ALA A 193 -22.01 24.62 -7.60
N TRP A 194 -20.69 24.75 -7.34
CA TRP A 194 -19.83 25.62 -8.14
C TRP A 194 -19.69 25.11 -9.58
N LEU A 195 -19.46 23.82 -9.75
CA LEU A 195 -19.31 23.17 -11.07
C LEU A 195 -20.60 23.25 -11.88
N ALA A 196 -21.76 23.07 -11.24
CA ALA A 196 -23.06 23.18 -11.91
C ALA A 196 -23.29 24.58 -12.52
N GLU A 197 -22.72 25.61 -11.90
CA GLU A 197 -22.82 27.00 -12.38
C GLU A 197 -21.75 27.34 -13.42
N HIS A 198 -20.51 26.84 -13.26
CA HIS A 198 -19.36 27.29 -14.02
C HIS A 198 -18.83 26.30 -15.03
N SER A 199 -18.97 24.99 -14.80
CA SER A 199 -18.49 23.92 -15.66
C SER A 199 -19.33 22.63 -15.57
N PRO A 200 -20.59 22.66 -16.05
CA PRO A 200 -21.48 21.50 -15.95
C PRO A 200 -20.91 20.22 -16.59
N GLU A 201 -20.09 20.35 -17.64
CA GLU A 201 -19.45 19.22 -18.31
C GLU A 201 -18.42 18.52 -17.39
N THR A 202 -17.70 19.27 -16.57
CA THR A 202 -16.78 18.72 -15.57
C THR A 202 -17.54 17.95 -14.50
N LEU A 203 -18.67 18.52 -14.04
CA LEU A 203 -19.54 17.83 -13.07
C LEU A 203 -20.07 16.51 -13.61
N GLU A 204 -20.52 16.49 -14.89
CA GLU A 204 -21.00 15.25 -15.53
C GLU A 204 -19.89 14.17 -15.60
N ARG A 205 -18.64 14.56 -15.82
CA ARG A 205 -17.50 13.64 -15.88
C ARG A 205 -17.14 13.04 -14.53
N LEU A 206 -17.39 13.72 -13.43
CA LEU A 206 -17.13 13.20 -12.07
C LEU A 206 -17.95 11.94 -11.77
N GLY A 207 -19.13 11.80 -12.41
CA GLY A 207 -19.96 10.60 -12.32
C GLY A 207 -20.47 10.31 -10.91
N ASP A 208 -21.04 9.13 -10.74
CA ASP A 208 -21.48 8.60 -9.46
C ASP A 208 -20.28 8.03 -8.66
N GLY A 209 -20.49 7.78 -7.36
CA GLY A 209 -19.48 7.18 -6.50
C GLY A 209 -19.13 5.73 -6.86
N ALA A 210 -17.99 5.27 -6.37
CA ALA A 210 -17.60 3.87 -6.43
C ALA A 210 -18.51 3.01 -5.55
N GLU A 211 -18.68 1.73 -5.91
CA GLU A 211 -19.35 0.79 -5.04
C GLU A 211 -18.48 0.51 -3.79
N PRO A 212 -19.07 0.55 -2.58
CA PRO A 212 -18.32 0.30 -1.34
C PRO A 212 -17.56 -1.04 -1.35
N GLU A 213 -18.15 -2.08 -1.92
CA GLU A 213 -17.59 -3.42 -2.01
C GLU A 213 -16.30 -3.47 -2.86
N ASP A 214 -16.19 -2.61 -3.87
CA ASP A 214 -14.99 -2.49 -4.70
C ASP A 214 -13.85 -1.87 -3.88
N LEU A 215 -14.14 -0.82 -3.09
CA LEU A 215 -13.17 -0.19 -2.21
C LEU A 215 -12.74 -1.12 -1.07
N ASP A 216 -13.68 -1.85 -0.46
CA ASP A 216 -13.38 -2.83 0.58
C ASP A 216 -12.47 -3.95 0.04
N SER A 217 -12.72 -4.40 -1.20
CA SER A 217 -11.90 -5.40 -1.88
C SER A 217 -10.49 -4.89 -2.16
N PHE A 218 -10.36 -3.63 -2.54
CA PHE A 218 -9.07 -2.98 -2.77
C PHE A 218 -8.28 -2.81 -1.46
N GLU A 219 -8.91 -2.29 -0.41
CA GLU A 219 -8.30 -2.16 0.92
C GLU A 219 -7.86 -3.51 1.47
N PHE A 220 -8.70 -4.53 1.29
CA PHE A 220 -8.33 -5.90 1.65
C PHE A 220 -7.11 -6.40 0.86
N ALA A 221 -7.07 -6.12 -0.44
CA ALA A 221 -5.97 -6.52 -1.32
C ALA A 221 -4.68 -5.75 -1.02
N MET A 222 -4.76 -4.46 -0.70
CA MET A 222 -3.62 -3.63 -0.30
C MET A 222 -3.10 -3.99 1.10
N GLY A 223 -3.94 -4.55 1.96
CA GLY A 223 -3.61 -4.90 3.35
C GLY A 223 -3.61 -3.71 4.31
N TYR A 224 -4.09 -2.55 3.87
CA TYR A 224 -4.31 -1.37 4.70
C TYR A 224 -5.49 -0.56 4.14
N PRO A 225 -6.19 0.23 4.99
CA PRO A 225 -7.29 1.06 4.53
C PRO A 225 -6.78 2.21 3.66
N LEU A 226 -7.60 2.66 2.73
CA LEU A 226 -7.42 3.97 2.09
C LEU A 226 -7.45 5.07 3.17
N SER A 227 -6.82 6.21 2.88
CA SER A 227 -7.02 7.35 3.76
C SER A 227 -8.53 7.69 3.82
N PRO A 228 -9.08 7.96 5.01
CA PRO A 228 -10.52 8.15 5.16
C PRO A 228 -11.10 9.21 4.22
N GLY A 229 -10.34 10.29 3.99
CA GLY A 229 -10.75 11.35 3.07
C GLY A 229 -10.82 10.90 1.61
N LEU A 230 -9.83 10.14 1.12
CA LEU A 230 -9.85 9.63 -0.24
C LEU A 230 -10.96 8.60 -0.44
N ARG A 231 -11.13 7.67 0.52
CA ARG A 231 -12.21 6.69 0.48
C ARG A 231 -13.59 7.36 0.42
N ALA A 232 -13.83 8.33 1.30
CA ALA A 232 -15.07 9.09 1.31
C ALA A 232 -15.31 9.86 0.00
N SER A 233 -14.26 10.41 -0.59
CA SER A 233 -14.32 11.10 -1.88
C SER A 233 -14.71 10.16 -3.02
N LEU A 234 -14.10 8.98 -3.10
CA LEU A 234 -14.42 7.97 -4.12
C LEU A 234 -15.86 7.46 -3.99
N LEU A 235 -16.43 7.42 -2.79
CA LEU A 235 -17.86 7.08 -2.55
C LEU A 235 -18.81 8.19 -2.99
N VAL A 236 -18.35 9.42 -3.17
CA VAL A 236 -19.15 10.52 -3.73
C VAL A 236 -19.02 10.57 -5.24
N HIS A 237 -17.79 10.57 -5.74
CA HIS A 237 -17.47 10.65 -7.15
C HIS A 237 -16.35 9.68 -7.52
N ASN A 238 -16.59 8.89 -8.54
CA ASN A 238 -15.62 7.92 -9.10
C ASN A 238 -15.39 8.19 -10.60
N GLY A 239 -15.45 9.42 -11.03
CA GLY A 239 -15.24 9.84 -12.42
C GLY A 239 -13.87 10.47 -12.66
N ALA A 240 -13.50 10.58 -13.92
CA ALA A 240 -12.29 11.23 -14.37
C ALA A 240 -12.61 12.65 -14.88
N ALA A 241 -12.18 13.65 -14.14
CA ALA A 241 -12.41 15.06 -14.49
C ALA A 241 -11.19 15.93 -14.12
N TYR A 242 -10.90 16.92 -14.94
CA TYR A 242 -9.87 17.90 -14.67
C TYR A 242 -10.40 18.93 -13.65
N LEU A 243 -10.03 18.74 -12.38
CA LEU A 243 -10.34 19.70 -11.31
C LEU A 243 -9.23 20.75 -11.14
N THR A 244 -8.04 20.43 -11.60
CA THR A 244 -6.84 21.28 -11.64
C THR A 244 -6.10 20.99 -12.95
N ASN A 245 -4.80 21.17 -12.98
CA ASN A 245 -3.95 20.68 -14.07
C ASN A 245 -3.89 19.14 -14.14
N TYR A 246 -4.47 18.47 -13.14
CA TYR A 246 -4.53 17.02 -13.03
C TYR A 246 -5.98 16.55 -13.23
N GLU A 247 -6.13 15.43 -13.91
CA GLU A 247 -7.38 14.71 -14.03
C GLU A 247 -7.53 13.76 -12.85
N THR A 248 -8.66 13.82 -12.14
CA THR A 248 -8.95 12.85 -11.08
C THR A 248 -9.04 11.45 -11.65
N LEU A 249 -8.62 10.45 -10.90
CA LEU A 249 -8.67 9.06 -11.32
C LEU A 249 -9.94 8.39 -10.80
N THR A 250 -10.56 7.58 -11.65
CA THR A 250 -11.52 6.58 -11.19
C THR A 250 -10.82 5.56 -10.30
N PHE A 251 -11.55 4.83 -9.49
CA PHE A 251 -11.00 3.72 -8.73
C PHE A 251 -10.19 2.74 -9.61
N ASN A 252 -10.74 2.36 -10.77
CA ASN A 252 -10.00 1.51 -11.72
C ASN A 252 -8.76 2.21 -12.30
N GLY A 253 -8.81 3.53 -12.48
CA GLY A 253 -7.68 4.35 -12.90
C GLY A 253 -6.56 4.34 -11.86
N ILE A 254 -6.90 4.47 -10.57
CA ILE A 254 -5.95 4.34 -9.45
C ILE A 254 -5.21 3.00 -9.52
N MET A 255 -5.96 1.91 -9.66
CA MET A 255 -5.36 0.57 -9.75
C MET A 255 -4.44 0.43 -10.97
N ALA A 256 -4.88 0.89 -12.13
CA ALA A 256 -4.10 0.82 -13.37
C ALA A 256 -2.80 1.66 -13.28
N SER A 257 -2.88 2.85 -12.68
CA SER A 257 -1.73 3.72 -12.45
C SER A 257 -0.73 3.06 -11.50
N MET A 258 -1.18 2.57 -10.35
CA MET A 258 -0.32 1.86 -9.39
C MET A 258 0.37 0.64 -10.02
N GLU A 259 -0.36 -0.14 -10.83
CA GLU A 259 0.19 -1.28 -11.56
C GLU A 259 1.29 -0.83 -12.52
N SER A 260 1.02 0.18 -13.36
CA SER A 260 1.96 0.69 -14.36
C SER A 260 3.26 1.22 -13.75
N TRP A 261 3.16 2.02 -12.68
CA TRP A 261 4.36 2.56 -12.02
C TRP A 261 5.15 1.50 -11.25
N THR A 262 4.46 0.50 -10.72
CA THR A 262 5.11 -0.64 -10.09
C THR A 262 5.82 -1.52 -11.12
N GLU A 263 5.22 -1.73 -12.31
CA GLU A 263 5.89 -2.39 -13.43
C GLU A 263 7.16 -1.64 -13.85
N SER A 264 7.07 -0.31 -14.05
CA SER A 264 8.26 0.52 -14.39
C SER A 264 9.36 0.43 -13.33
N LEU A 265 9.00 0.36 -12.04
CA LEU A 265 9.96 0.15 -10.96
C LEU A 265 10.63 -1.23 -11.08
N MET A 266 9.85 -2.27 -11.37
CA MET A 266 10.35 -3.63 -11.50
C MET A 266 11.20 -3.83 -12.77
N ASP A 267 10.87 -3.13 -13.84
CA ASP A 267 11.63 -3.14 -15.10
C ASP A 267 12.96 -2.36 -15.00
N GLY A 268 13.22 -1.72 -13.84
CA GLY A 268 14.46 -0.96 -13.59
C GLY A 268 14.48 0.41 -14.29
N ASP A 269 13.34 0.90 -14.76
CA ASP A 269 13.25 2.21 -15.42
C ASP A 269 13.79 3.35 -14.53
N PHE A 270 13.74 3.15 -13.21
CA PHE A 270 14.16 4.12 -12.21
C PHE A 270 15.54 3.86 -11.60
N ASP A 271 16.25 2.79 -11.96
CA ASP A 271 17.52 2.38 -11.35
C ASP A 271 18.64 3.42 -11.48
N HIS A 272 18.53 4.29 -12.46
CA HIS A 272 19.51 5.37 -12.72
C HIS A 272 19.08 6.70 -12.10
N LEU A 273 17.97 6.75 -11.37
CA LEU A 273 17.37 7.94 -10.80
C LEU A 273 17.54 7.93 -9.27
N GLU A 274 18.03 9.04 -8.73
CA GLU A 274 18.14 9.24 -7.29
C GLU A 274 17.13 10.29 -6.84
N PRO A 275 16.14 9.93 -6.01
CA PRO A 275 15.21 10.91 -5.48
C PRO A 275 15.94 11.87 -4.54
N ARG A 276 15.47 13.10 -4.46
CA ARG A 276 16.02 14.06 -3.48
C ARG A 276 15.75 13.55 -2.07
N PRO A 277 16.75 13.52 -1.18
CA PRO A 277 16.54 13.17 0.21
C PRO A 277 15.50 14.10 0.85
N CYS A 278 14.45 13.55 1.38
CA CYS A 278 13.37 14.27 2.02
C CYS A 278 12.92 13.49 3.27
N PRO A 279 13.01 14.10 4.47
CA PRO A 279 12.61 13.41 5.70
C PRO A 279 11.13 13.00 5.75
N GLU A 280 10.28 13.71 5.02
CA GLU A 280 8.85 13.47 4.96
C GLU A 280 8.49 12.25 4.11
N LEU A 281 9.41 11.82 3.23
CA LEU A 281 9.17 10.71 2.30
C LEU A 281 10.12 9.55 2.58
N GLN A 282 9.63 8.33 2.37
CA GLN A 282 10.51 7.16 2.32
C GLN A 282 11.40 7.24 1.07
N PRO A 283 12.64 6.70 1.13
CA PRO A 283 13.51 6.63 -0.04
C PRO A 283 12.88 5.79 -1.16
N GLY A 284 13.05 6.23 -2.38
CA GLY A 284 12.60 5.54 -3.58
C GLY A 284 12.03 6.48 -4.63
N TRP A 285 12.05 6.06 -5.89
CA TRP A 285 11.46 6.84 -6.98
C TRP A 285 9.96 6.64 -7.07
N TRP A 286 9.49 5.41 -6.84
CA TRP A 286 8.10 5.00 -6.70
C TRP A 286 7.93 4.05 -5.51
N ARG A 287 6.77 4.07 -4.87
CA ARG A 287 6.44 3.16 -3.76
C ARG A 287 4.98 2.71 -3.85
N ALA A 288 4.73 1.43 -3.54
CA ALA A 288 3.38 0.87 -3.54
C ALA A 288 2.42 1.53 -2.52
N GLY A 289 2.96 2.20 -1.49
CA GLY A 289 2.16 2.96 -0.52
C GLY A 289 1.74 4.35 -1.00
N TRP A 290 2.14 4.78 -2.19
CA TRP A 290 1.69 6.04 -2.80
C TRP A 290 0.48 5.78 -3.69
N ILE A 291 -0.69 6.23 -3.24
CA ILE A 291 -1.97 6.00 -3.91
C ILE A 291 -2.27 7.20 -4.83
N PRO A 292 -2.09 7.08 -6.15
CA PRO A 292 -2.37 8.18 -7.07
C PRO A 292 -3.87 8.42 -7.13
N PHE A 293 -4.31 9.65 -6.95
CA PHE A 293 -5.71 10.03 -7.07
C PHE A 293 -5.98 11.00 -8.22
N ALA A 294 -4.93 11.58 -8.78
CA ALA A 294 -5.03 12.43 -9.95
C ALA A 294 -3.72 12.39 -10.76
N GLU A 295 -3.82 12.49 -12.08
CA GLU A 295 -2.69 12.47 -13.01
C GLU A 295 -2.81 13.56 -14.07
N ASP A 296 -1.66 14.03 -14.56
CA ASP A 296 -1.62 14.90 -15.73
C ASP A 296 -1.26 14.12 -17.01
N SER A 297 -1.37 14.78 -18.16
CA SER A 297 -1.01 14.17 -19.46
C SER A 297 0.50 13.92 -19.63
N GLY A 298 1.33 14.42 -18.73
CA GLY A 298 2.80 14.23 -18.72
C GLY A 298 3.23 13.01 -17.95
N GLY A 299 2.31 12.34 -17.25
CA GLY A 299 2.57 11.20 -16.38
C GLY A 299 3.06 11.62 -14.99
N ASN A 300 2.70 12.82 -14.54
CA ASN A 300 2.88 13.23 -13.15
C ASN A 300 1.61 12.93 -12.36
N ALA A 301 1.73 12.66 -11.07
CA ALA A 301 0.61 12.26 -10.23
C ALA A 301 0.55 13.05 -8.91
N LEU A 302 -0.66 13.23 -8.40
CA LEU A 302 -0.89 13.55 -7.01
C LEU A 302 -1.24 12.26 -6.27
N CYS A 303 -0.50 11.96 -5.21
CA CYS A 303 -0.68 10.73 -4.46
C CYS A 303 -1.00 11.01 -3.00
N VAL A 304 -1.80 10.12 -2.41
CA VAL A 304 -1.90 10.00 -0.95
C VAL A 304 -0.80 9.03 -0.50
N ASP A 305 0.05 9.48 0.40
CA ASP A 305 1.19 8.71 0.91
C ASP A 305 0.76 7.92 2.16
N MET A 306 0.64 6.61 2.01
CA MET A 306 0.32 5.69 3.11
C MET A 306 1.57 5.05 3.74
N ASP A 307 2.78 5.40 3.25
CA ASP A 307 4.07 4.92 3.75
C ASP A 307 5.08 6.09 3.85
N PRO A 308 4.78 7.12 4.69
CA PRO A 308 5.62 8.31 4.78
C PRO A 308 6.96 8.05 5.47
N GLY A 309 7.92 8.94 5.22
CA GLY A 309 9.17 8.99 5.96
C GLY A 309 9.00 9.44 7.42
N PRO A 310 10.09 9.42 8.22
CA PRO A 310 10.03 9.78 9.65
C PRO A 310 9.55 11.21 9.93
N GLY A 311 9.65 12.12 8.97
CA GLY A 311 9.19 13.51 9.07
C GLY A 311 7.81 13.75 8.46
N GLY A 312 7.22 12.73 7.81
CA GLY A 312 5.92 12.81 7.16
C GLY A 312 4.78 12.27 8.02
N VAL A 313 3.56 12.42 7.52
CA VAL A 313 2.35 11.90 8.18
C VAL A 313 1.60 10.97 7.24
N ILE A 314 1.03 9.87 7.78
CA ILE A 314 0.23 8.92 7.00
C ILE A 314 -0.98 9.66 6.40
N GLY A 315 -1.18 9.49 5.11
CA GLY A 315 -2.27 10.13 4.38
C GLY A 315 -1.93 11.53 3.85
N GLN A 316 -0.70 12.02 4.04
CA GLN A 316 -0.24 13.27 3.42
C GLN A 316 -0.37 13.20 1.90
N VAL A 317 -0.55 14.37 1.27
CA VAL A 317 -0.55 14.46 -0.19
C VAL A 317 0.83 14.85 -0.69
N ILE A 318 1.30 14.12 -1.68
CA ILE A 318 2.58 14.34 -2.35
C ILE A 318 2.36 14.54 -3.85
N ALA A 319 3.26 15.27 -4.49
CA ALA A 319 3.40 15.24 -5.93
C ALA A 319 4.44 14.19 -6.31
N TRP A 320 4.13 13.39 -7.30
CA TRP A 320 5.09 12.52 -7.94
C TRP A 320 5.29 12.97 -9.38
N GLU A 321 6.50 13.38 -9.69
CA GLU A 321 6.87 13.85 -11.02
C GLU A 321 7.81 12.86 -11.69
N ARG A 322 7.46 12.44 -12.88
CA ARG A 322 8.23 11.45 -13.65
C ARG A 322 9.70 11.82 -13.83
N GLN A 323 10.00 13.12 -13.92
CA GLN A 323 11.36 13.61 -14.19
C GLN A 323 12.16 13.98 -12.95
N THR A 324 11.50 14.42 -11.88
CA THR A 324 12.14 14.93 -10.67
C THR A 324 11.91 14.05 -9.45
N GLY A 325 11.00 13.06 -9.55
CA GLY A 325 10.65 12.16 -8.47
C GLY A 325 9.61 12.73 -7.51
N PRO A 326 9.45 12.12 -6.33
CA PRO A 326 8.44 12.51 -5.36
C PRO A 326 8.84 13.80 -4.62
N GLU A 327 7.86 14.66 -4.36
CA GLU A 327 8.00 15.89 -3.58
C GLU A 327 6.82 16.05 -2.59
N PRO A 328 7.07 16.42 -1.31
CA PRO A 328 6.01 16.69 -0.36
C PRO A 328 5.33 18.02 -0.69
N LEU A 329 3.99 18.06 -0.60
CA LEU A 329 3.21 19.27 -0.89
C LEU A 329 2.87 20.11 0.36
N SER A 330 3.40 19.78 1.53
CA SER A 330 2.99 20.37 2.81
C SER A 330 1.47 20.30 3.04
N CYS A 331 0.84 19.27 2.49
CA CYS A 331 -0.59 19.00 2.59
C CYS A 331 -0.81 17.71 3.41
N PRO A 332 -1.33 17.81 4.65
CA PRO A 332 -1.27 16.71 5.61
C PRO A 332 -2.28 15.59 5.34
N SER A 333 -3.28 15.81 4.48
CA SER A 333 -4.24 14.77 4.10
C SER A 333 -5.03 15.15 2.84
N PHE A 334 -5.66 14.13 2.25
CA PHE A 334 -6.61 14.33 1.14
C PHE A 334 -7.78 15.28 1.53
N TYR A 335 -8.26 15.21 2.78
CA TYR A 335 -9.28 16.13 3.28
C TYR A 335 -8.83 17.59 3.15
N TRP A 336 -7.61 17.91 3.57
CA TRP A 336 -7.07 19.27 3.47
C TRP A 336 -6.84 19.70 2.02
N TRP A 337 -6.44 18.77 1.16
CA TRP A 337 -6.29 19.03 -0.27
C TRP A 337 -7.64 19.42 -0.90
N LEU A 338 -8.69 18.61 -0.69
CA LEU A 338 -10.01 18.84 -1.26
C LEU A 338 -10.67 20.11 -0.69
N ARG A 339 -10.51 20.34 0.61
CA ARG A 339 -11.00 21.56 1.26
C ARG A 339 -10.32 22.80 0.69
N THR A 340 -9.00 22.79 0.56
CA THR A 340 -8.24 23.91 -0.02
C THR A 340 -8.70 24.16 -1.46
N TYR A 341 -8.88 23.12 -2.24
CA TYR A 341 -9.39 23.22 -3.60
C TYR A 341 -10.76 23.91 -3.64
N ARG A 342 -11.72 23.49 -2.81
CA ARG A 342 -13.02 24.13 -2.67
C ARG A 342 -12.88 25.62 -2.31
N ASP A 343 -12.08 25.93 -1.30
CA ASP A 343 -11.88 27.30 -0.83
C ASP A 343 -11.26 28.18 -1.93
N ASP A 344 -10.34 27.64 -2.70
CA ASP A 344 -9.69 28.32 -3.82
C ASP A 344 -10.63 28.53 -5.02
N LEU A 345 -11.56 27.61 -5.30
CA LEU A 345 -12.62 27.80 -6.28
C LEU A 345 -13.47 29.02 -5.92
N TYR A 346 -13.96 29.09 -4.68
CA TYR A 346 -14.80 30.19 -4.21
C TYR A 346 -14.04 31.52 -4.03
N ALA A 347 -12.72 31.44 -3.83
CA ALA A 347 -11.84 32.61 -3.82
C ALA A 347 -11.51 33.15 -5.24
N GLY A 348 -11.97 32.45 -6.29
CA GLY A 348 -11.74 32.84 -7.68
C GLY A 348 -10.30 32.64 -8.15
N LYS A 349 -9.56 31.69 -7.53
CA LYS A 349 -8.21 31.34 -7.97
C LYS A 349 -8.19 30.42 -9.19
N TYR A 350 -9.32 29.84 -9.54
CA TYR A 350 -9.50 28.98 -10.70
C TYR A 350 -10.46 29.62 -11.70
N HIS A 351 -10.25 29.34 -12.96
CA HIS A 351 -11.19 29.66 -14.02
C HIS A 351 -11.40 28.46 -14.94
N VAL A 352 -12.50 28.47 -15.65
CA VAL A 352 -12.82 27.44 -16.65
C VAL A 352 -12.24 27.87 -18.00
N ASP A 353 -11.38 27.02 -18.55
CA ASP A 353 -10.85 27.11 -19.90
C ASP A 353 -11.54 26.10 -20.81
N ASP A 354 -11.97 26.51 -21.99
CA ASP A 354 -12.73 25.67 -22.93
C ASP A 354 -11.92 24.46 -23.43
N THR A 355 -10.60 24.48 -23.29
CA THR A 355 -9.70 23.44 -23.80
C THR A 355 -9.17 22.55 -22.69
N PHE A 356 -8.82 23.16 -21.56
CA PHE A 356 -8.08 22.51 -20.48
C PHE A 356 -8.93 22.27 -19.20
N GLY A 357 -10.20 22.64 -19.23
CA GLY A 357 -11.07 22.51 -18.05
C GLY A 357 -10.79 23.57 -16.98
N ILE A 358 -10.70 23.15 -15.72
CA ILE A 358 -10.49 24.06 -14.59
C ILE A 358 -8.99 24.25 -14.37
N ILE A 359 -8.50 25.46 -14.51
CA ILE A 359 -7.08 25.80 -14.39
C ILE A 359 -6.86 26.91 -13.36
N LEU A 360 -5.72 26.83 -12.66
CA LEU A 360 -5.27 27.84 -11.70
C LEU A 360 -4.85 29.12 -12.44
N ILE A 361 -5.27 30.30 -11.92
CA ILE A 361 -4.97 31.60 -12.50
C ILE A 361 -3.56 32.06 -12.09
#